data_54432ac901e2aed801089db13f6da2a2
#
_entry.id   54432ac901e2aed801089db13f6da2a2
#
_cell.length_a   1.000
_cell.length_b   1.000
_cell.length_c   1.000
_cell.angle_alpha   90.00
_cell.angle_beta   90.00
_cell.angle_gamma   90.00
#
_symmetry.space_group_name_H-M   'P 1'
#
loop_
_entity.id
_entity.type
_entity.pdbx_description
1 polymer ?
#
loop_
_entity_poly.entity_id
_entity_poly.type
_entity_poly.pdbx_seq_one_letter_code
_entity_poly.pdbx_strand_id
1 'polypeptide(L)'
;EHPRFTEDYGPFREITLSASCPAANALLLGSREPLTFHTFETEEPEEEGDEWLPYLLSLRKRLLDILADRQLPLRRRLRDFLLLAQEAQPYLEEDWPEELPALAVSWTLPETAGEGGDSLLFPYALRFLATLEVLAPDWPVLLKQAETAAPGTVPEELLERIAVYFAFRYLLKAVNDGDLLGRAELCVLAVLVIEKLASVCGLAEALRRFSCEIEHDDGNLEVLLEAFGEDGALSPERFLAELGR
;
A
#
# COMPACT_ATOMS: atom_id res chain seq x y z
N GLU A 1 -7.07 23.41 -9.27
CA GLU A 1 -7.51 22.01 -9.08
C GLU A 1 -6.43 21.27 -8.32
N HIS A 2 -6.85 20.44 -7.36
CA HIS A 2 -5.90 19.58 -6.65
C HIS A 2 -5.68 18.31 -7.49
N PRO A 3 -4.45 17.80 -7.62
CA PRO A 3 -4.19 16.55 -8.30
C PRO A 3 -4.97 15.43 -7.60
N ARG A 4 -5.70 14.66 -8.39
CA ARG A 4 -6.54 13.57 -7.93
C ARG A 4 -6.41 12.38 -8.86
N PHE A 5 -6.59 11.20 -8.31
CA PHE A 5 -6.73 9.96 -9.03
C PHE A 5 -8.21 9.59 -9.09
N THR A 6 -8.66 9.14 -10.21
CA THR A 6 -10.05 8.73 -10.43
C THR A 6 -10.03 7.35 -11.06
N GLU A 7 -10.68 6.40 -10.39
CA GLU A 7 -10.82 5.02 -10.86
C GLU A 7 -12.31 4.74 -11.05
N ASP A 8 -12.67 4.27 -12.23
CA ASP A 8 -14.04 3.92 -12.59
C ASP A 8 -14.19 2.39 -12.56
N TYR A 9 -15.15 1.91 -11.80
CA TYR A 9 -15.44 0.48 -11.65
C TYR A 9 -16.81 0.08 -12.22
N GLY A 10 -17.42 0.95 -13.03
CA GLY A 10 -18.76 0.79 -13.56
C GLY A 10 -19.82 1.21 -12.56
N PRO A 11 -20.20 0.37 -11.57
CA PRO A 11 -21.23 0.71 -10.59
C PRO A 11 -20.90 1.91 -9.69
N PHE A 12 -19.62 2.23 -9.54
CA PHE A 12 -19.18 3.39 -8.75
C PHE A 12 -17.82 3.88 -9.21
N ARG A 13 -17.50 5.09 -8.79
CA ARG A 13 -16.20 5.73 -9.05
C ARG A 13 -15.51 6.08 -7.75
N GLU A 14 -14.23 5.77 -7.65
CA GLU A 14 -13.38 6.18 -6.53
C GLU A 14 -12.57 7.42 -6.90
N ILE A 15 -12.53 8.38 -6.00
CA ILE A 15 -11.72 9.60 -6.13
C ILE A 15 -10.81 9.72 -4.93
N THR A 16 -9.51 9.71 -5.18
CA THR A 16 -8.48 9.87 -4.17
C THR A 16 -7.67 11.13 -4.46
N LEU A 17 -7.54 12.02 -3.48
CA LEU A 17 -6.65 13.17 -3.61
C LEU A 17 -5.20 12.69 -3.53
N SER A 18 -4.36 13.15 -4.44
CA SER A 18 -2.93 12.77 -4.44
C SER A 18 -2.22 13.32 -3.21
N ALA A 19 -1.46 12.46 -2.54
CA ALA A 19 -0.61 12.82 -1.41
C ALA A 19 0.57 13.73 -1.81
N SER A 20 0.86 13.89 -3.10
CA SER A 20 1.80 14.89 -3.61
C SER A 20 1.29 16.33 -3.45
N CYS A 21 -0.04 16.51 -3.37
CA CYS A 21 -0.66 17.80 -3.13
C CYS A 21 -0.50 18.24 -1.67
N PRO A 22 0.05 19.44 -1.38
CA PRO A 22 0.23 19.90 0.00
C PRO A 22 -1.07 19.92 0.83
N ALA A 23 -2.21 20.28 0.22
CA ALA A 23 -3.49 20.31 0.91
C ALA A 23 -3.99 18.89 1.25
N ALA A 24 -3.92 17.94 0.31
CA ALA A 24 -4.27 16.55 0.54
C ALA A 24 -3.35 15.89 1.57
N ASN A 25 -2.05 16.16 1.47
CA ASN A 25 -1.04 15.71 2.43
C ASN A 25 -1.35 16.24 3.83
N ALA A 26 -1.66 17.54 3.96
CA ALA A 26 -2.05 18.14 5.24
C ALA A 26 -3.34 17.52 5.82
N LEU A 27 -4.32 17.17 4.99
CA LEU A 27 -5.53 16.47 5.43
C LEU A 27 -5.22 15.04 5.88
N LEU A 28 -4.37 14.33 5.15
CA LEU A 28 -3.97 12.97 5.49
C LEU A 28 -3.20 12.92 6.81
N LEU A 29 -2.30 13.87 7.06
CA LEU A 29 -1.44 13.91 8.24
C LEU A 29 -1.98 14.81 9.37
N GLY A 30 -3.04 15.56 9.14
CA GLY A 30 -3.59 16.56 10.07
C GLY A 30 -4.41 15.99 11.24
N SER A 31 -4.64 14.68 11.28
CA SER A 31 -5.39 14.01 12.34
C SER A 31 -4.74 12.68 12.69
N ARG A 32 -4.94 12.23 13.94
CA ARG A 32 -4.60 10.89 14.37
C ARG A 32 -5.81 9.95 14.43
N GLU A 33 -6.99 10.46 14.08
CA GLU A 33 -8.18 9.61 13.97
C GLU A 33 -8.08 8.67 12.75
N PRO A 34 -8.72 7.50 12.78
CA PRO A 34 -8.78 6.61 11.63
C PRO A 34 -9.24 7.34 10.37
N LEU A 35 -8.69 6.97 9.23
CA LEU A 35 -9.11 7.53 7.95
C LEU A 35 -10.51 7.00 7.62
N THR A 36 -11.41 7.89 7.25
CA THR A 36 -12.77 7.54 6.83
C THR A 36 -12.97 7.86 5.36
N PHE A 37 -13.78 7.04 4.70
CA PHE A 37 -14.18 7.24 3.31
C PHE A 37 -15.62 7.73 3.25
N HIS A 38 -15.91 8.61 2.31
CA HIS A 38 -17.24 9.15 2.10
C HIS A 38 -17.81 8.58 0.81
N THR A 39 -18.99 8.00 0.88
CA THR A 39 -19.75 7.58 -0.29
C THR A 39 -20.71 8.70 -0.67
N PHE A 40 -20.67 9.11 -1.92
CA PHE A 40 -21.63 10.05 -2.50
C PHE A 40 -22.51 9.25 -3.45
N GLU A 41 -23.83 9.39 -3.31
CA GLU A 41 -24.75 8.86 -4.29
C GLU A 41 -24.59 9.64 -5.59
N THR A 42 -24.40 8.93 -6.68
CA THR A 42 -24.39 9.47 -8.04
C THR A 42 -25.66 9.01 -8.76
N GLU A 43 -25.93 9.59 -9.91
CA GLU A 43 -26.94 9.08 -10.82
C GLU A 43 -26.69 7.60 -11.13
N GLU A 44 -27.75 6.86 -11.54
CA GLU A 44 -27.66 5.42 -11.78
C GLU A 44 -26.41 5.05 -12.60
N PRO A 45 -25.67 4.00 -12.20
CA PRO A 45 -24.49 3.57 -12.93
C PRO A 45 -24.87 3.21 -14.37
N GLU A 46 -24.07 3.70 -15.32
CA GLU A 46 -24.33 3.48 -16.76
C GLU A 46 -23.86 2.09 -17.22
N GLU A 47 -22.95 1.44 -16.44
CA GLU A 47 -22.32 0.17 -16.80
C GLU A 47 -22.37 -0.84 -15.67
N GLU A 48 -22.47 -2.12 -16.02
CA GLU A 48 -22.22 -3.23 -15.09
C GLU A 48 -20.71 -3.28 -14.78
N GLY A 49 -20.37 -3.48 -13.50
CA GLY A 49 -18.96 -3.65 -13.08
C GLY A 49 -18.41 -5.01 -13.48
N ASP A 50 -17.09 -5.13 -13.34
CA ASP A 50 -16.39 -6.40 -13.47
C ASP A 50 -16.98 -7.46 -12.51
N GLU A 51 -17.05 -8.71 -12.94
CA GLU A 51 -17.62 -9.81 -12.13
C GLU A 51 -16.84 -10.09 -10.83
N TRP A 52 -15.55 -9.76 -10.78
CA TRP A 52 -14.71 -9.92 -9.58
C TRP A 52 -14.93 -8.83 -8.54
N LEU A 53 -15.48 -7.69 -8.96
CA LEU A 53 -15.61 -6.50 -8.12
C LEU A 53 -16.30 -6.75 -6.76
N PRO A 54 -17.44 -7.45 -6.65
CA PRO A 54 -18.09 -7.70 -5.36
C PRO A 54 -17.21 -8.51 -4.39
N TYR A 55 -16.44 -9.45 -4.91
CA TYR A 55 -15.58 -10.33 -4.13
C TYR A 55 -14.36 -9.56 -3.61
N LEU A 56 -13.72 -8.77 -4.47
CA LEU A 56 -12.58 -7.92 -4.09
C LEU A 56 -13.00 -6.80 -3.13
N LEU A 57 -14.20 -6.25 -3.23
CA LEU A 57 -14.72 -5.29 -2.25
C LEU A 57 -14.83 -5.89 -0.85
N SER A 58 -15.32 -7.14 -0.76
CA SER A 58 -15.41 -7.87 0.51
C SER A 58 -14.03 -8.10 1.13
N LEU A 59 -13.07 -8.55 0.32
CA LEU A 59 -11.69 -8.78 0.76
C LEU A 59 -10.99 -7.47 1.15
N ARG A 60 -11.10 -6.41 0.31
CA ARG A 60 -10.55 -5.08 0.62
C ARG A 60 -11.06 -4.55 1.95
N LYS A 61 -12.36 -4.70 2.21
CA LYS A 61 -12.92 -4.31 3.50
C LYS A 61 -12.19 -5.00 4.66
N ARG A 62 -11.97 -6.32 4.57
CA ARG A 62 -11.26 -7.06 5.61
C ARG A 62 -9.81 -6.59 5.77
N LEU A 63 -9.10 -6.36 4.66
CA LEU A 63 -7.74 -5.85 4.67
C LEU A 63 -7.65 -4.46 5.33
N LEU A 64 -8.59 -3.57 5.06
CA LEU A 64 -8.68 -2.27 5.71
C LEU A 64 -9.02 -2.38 7.20
N ASP A 65 -9.91 -3.31 7.59
CA ASP A 65 -10.24 -3.58 8.99
C ASP A 65 -9.00 -4.06 9.78
N ILE A 66 -8.14 -4.89 9.17
CA ILE A 66 -6.85 -5.31 9.76
C ILE A 66 -5.94 -4.09 9.99
N LEU A 67 -5.79 -3.21 9.01
CA LEU A 67 -4.97 -2.00 9.16
C LEU A 67 -5.49 -1.05 10.23
N ALA A 68 -6.80 -1.02 10.45
CA ALA A 68 -7.46 -0.15 11.43
C ALA A 68 -7.48 -0.71 12.86
N ASP A 69 -7.08 -1.96 13.10
CA ASP A 69 -7.10 -2.60 14.43
C ASP A 69 -5.98 -2.07 15.33
N ARG A 70 -6.22 -0.94 15.98
CA ARG A 70 -5.28 -0.28 16.89
C ARG A 70 -5.00 -1.03 18.20
N GLN A 71 -5.59 -2.20 18.42
CA GLN A 71 -5.22 -3.07 19.54
C GLN A 71 -3.85 -3.75 19.30
N LEU A 72 -3.41 -3.78 18.05
CA LEU A 72 -2.13 -4.34 17.63
C LEU A 72 -1.16 -3.25 17.17
N PRO A 73 0.16 -3.44 17.37
CA PRO A 73 1.18 -2.55 16.80
C PRO A 73 1.07 -2.51 15.27
N LEU A 74 1.39 -1.37 14.65
CA LEU A 74 1.27 -1.20 13.20
C LEU A 74 2.07 -2.23 12.39
N ARG A 75 3.30 -2.55 12.81
CA ARG A 75 4.12 -3.57 12.15
C ARG A 75 3.41 -4.92 12.08
N ARG A 76 2.71 -5.30 13.15
CA ARG A 76 1.90 -6.51 13.18
C ARG A 76 0.72 -6.43 12.22
N ARG A 77 0.01 -5.32 12.19
CA ARG A 77 -1.12 -5.10 11.27
C ARG A 77 -0.71 -5.15 9.81
N LEU A 78 0.41 -4.52 9.46
CA LEU A 78 0.98 -4.59 8.11
C LEU A 78 1.37 -6.02 7.72
N ARG A 79 1.90 -6.79 8.67
CA ARG A 79 2.21 -8.21 8.47
C ARG A 79 0.96 -9.03 8.23
N ASP A 80 -0.05 -8.88 9.07
CA ASP A 80 -1.32 -9.61 8.97
C ASP A 80 -2.05 -9.24 7.67
N PHE A 81 -1.99 -7.99 7.26
CA PHE A 81 -2.47 -7.49 5.98
C PHE A 81 -1.78 -8.18 4.78
N LEU A 82 -0.45 -8.28 4.80
CA LEU A 82 0.30 -8.93 3.73
C LEU A 82 0.06 -10.44 3.69
N LEU A 83 -0.04 -11.11 4.84
CA LEU A 83 -0.34 -12.54 4.92
C LEU A 83 -1.71 -12.89 4.35
N LEU A 84 -2.74 -12.08 4.64
CA LEU A 84 -4.06 -12.27 4.04
C LEU A 84 -4.03 -12.06 2.53
N ALA A 85 -3.33 -11.04 2.05
CA ALA A 85 -3.20 -10.79 0.60
C ALA A 85 -2.45 -11.96 -0.09
N GLN A 86 -1.40 -12.48 0.53
CA GLN A 86 -0.65 -13.64 0.04
C GLN A 86 -1.52 -14.90 -0.02
N GLU A 87 -2.37 -15.14 0.98
CA GLU A 87 -3.29 -16.29 1.00
C GLU A 87 -4.43 -16.12 -0.02
N ALA A 88 -4.81 -14.88 -0.32
CA ALA A 88 -5.88 -14.58 -1.28
C ALA A 88 -5.43 -14.63 -2.74
N GLN A 89 -4.15 -14.37 -3.03
CA GLN A 89 -3.62 -14.27 -4.39
C GLN A 89 -3.90 -15.52 -5.25
N PRO A 90 -3.71 -16.77 -4.78
CA PRO A 90 -3.99 -17.98 -5.58
C PRO A 90 -5.44 -18.08 -6.09
N TYR A 91 -6.41 -17.54 -5.36
CA TYR A 91 -7.81 -17.57 -5.81
C TYR A 91 -8.05 -16.70 -7.04
N LEU A 92 -7.30 -15.62 -7.20
CA LEU A 92 -7.35 -14.77 -8.39
C LEU A 92 -6.59 -15.40 -9.56
N GLU A 93 -5.45 -16.04 -9.31
CA GLU A 93 -4.65 -16.75 -10.32
C GLU A 93 -5.38 -17.97 -10.89
N GLU A 94 -6.18 -18.64 -10.08
CA GLU A 94 -6.96 -19.82 -10.46
C GLU A 94 -8.38 -19.46 -10.95
N ASP A 95 -8.74 -18.18 -11.03
CA ASP A 95 -10.05 -17.67 -11.44
C ASP A 95 -11.21 -18.16 -10.56
N TRP A 96 -10.99 -18.16 -9.22
CA TRP A 96 -11.97 -18.50 -8.19
C TRP A 96 -12.26 -17.35 -7.21
N PRO A 97 -12.56 -16.16 -7.67
CA PRO A 97 -12.73 -14.97 -6.82
C PRO A 97 -13.92 -15.09 -5.86
N GLU A 98 -14.91 -15.96 -6.16
CA GLU A 98 -16.09 -16.21 -5.32
C GLU A 98 -15.75 -16.79 -3.95
N GLU A 99 -14.57 -17.36 -3.76
CA GLU A 99 -14.10 -17.87 -2.47
C GLU A 99 -13.53 -16.76 -1.55
N LEU A 100 -13.17 -15.60 -2.10
CA LEU A 100 -12.57 -14.51 -1.34
C LEU A 100 -13.44 -13.98 -0.17
N PRO A 101 -14.79 -13.87 -0.28
CA PRO A 101 -15.62 -13.48 0.86
C PRO A 101 -15.57 -14.49 2.02
N ALA A 102 -15.53 -15.78 1.71
CA ALA A 102 -15.43 -16.84 2.71
C ALA A 102 -14.05 -16.79 3.40
N LEU A 103 -12.98 -16.63 2.62
CA LEU A 103 -11.63 -16.41 3.14
C LEU A 103 -11.58 -15.16 4.04
N ALA A 104 -12.10 -14.04 3.60
CA ALA A 104 -12.09 -12.77 4.35
C ALA A 104 -12.75 -12.89 5.73
N VAL A 105 -13.82 -13.70 5.84
CA VAL A 105 -14.54 -13.91 7.10
C VAL A 105 -13.83 -14.93 8.00
N SER A 106 -13.33 -16.03 7.43
CA SER A 106 -12.76 -17.15 8.18
C SER A 106 -11.27 -16.95 8.52
N TRP A 107 -10.60 -16.04 7.83
CA TRP A 107 -9.17 -15.86 7.99
C TRP A 107 -8.77 -15.51 9.41
N THR A 108 -7.83 -16.29 9.93
CA THR A 108 -7.18 -16.08 11.22
C THR A 108 -5.68 -16.16 11.03
N LEU A 109 -4.96 -15.41 11.87
CA LEU A 109 -3.50 -15.39 11.78
C LEU A 109 -2.91 -16.79 11.92
N PRO A 110 -2.01 -17.21 11.01
CA PRO A 110 -1.27 -18.47 11.15
C PRO A 110 -0.44 -18.50 12.44
N GLU A 111 -0.51 -19.60 13.20
CA GLU A 111 0.27 -19.81 14.44
C GLU A 111 1.80 -19.73 14.19
N THR A 112 2.23 -20.10 12.98
CA THR A 112 3.63 -20.18 12.55
C THR A 112 4.11 -18.94 11.79
N ALA A 113 3.42 -17.81 11.91
CA ALA A 113 3.86 -16.58 11.28
C ALA A 113 5.29 -16.25 11.79
N GLY A 114 6.28 -16.52 10.95
CA GLY A 114 7.70 -16.63 11.26
C GLY A 114 8.28 -15.48 12.09
N GLU A 115 9.30 -15.79 12.88
CA GLU A 115 10.09 -14.81 13.62
C GLU A 115 10.90 -13.97 12.64
N GLY A 116 11.12 -12.68 12.97
CA GLY A 116 11.92 -11.78 12.18
C GLY A 116 13.33 -12.32 11.96
N GLY A 117 13.76 -12.30 10.69
CA GLY A 117 15.11 -12.68 10.28
C GLY A 117 15.95 -11.46 9.88
N ASP A 118 17.17 -11.70 9.41
CA ASP A 118 17.95 -10.66 8.76
C ASP A 118 17.26 -10.23 7.45
N SER A 119 16.62 -9.06 7.51
CA SER A 119 15.99 -8.47 6.34
C SER A 119 16.97 -7.53 5.65
N LEU A 120 17.23 -7.76 4.38
CA LEU A 120 17.93 -6.84 3.48
C LEU A 120 16.95 -5.97 2.69
N LEU A 121 15.66 -5.96 3.08
CA LEU A 121 14.62 -5.25 2.34
C LEU A 121 14.97 -3.77 2.13
N PHE A 122 15.25 -3.04 3.20
CA PHE A 122 15.49 -1.61 3.09
C PHE A 122 16.67 -1.22 2.21
N PRO A 123 17.90 -1.75 2.42
CA PRO A 123 19.03 -1.39 1.57
C PRO A 123 18.78 -1.70 0.11
N TYR A 124 18.06 -2.79 -0.17
CA TYR A 124 17.70 -3.14 -1.53
C TYR A 124 16.62 -2.25 -2.11
N ALA A 125 15.50 -2.08 -1.40
CA ALA A 125 14.36 -1.27 -1.85
C ALA A 125 14.77 0.18 -2.16
N LEU A 126 15.54 0.82 -1.27
CA LEU A 126 16.01 2.19 -1.48
C LEU A 126 16.93 2.31 -2.70
N ARG A 127 17.78 1.31 -2.95
CA ARG A 127 18.64 1.28 -4.15
C ARG A 127 17.84 1.00 -5.41
N PHE A 128 16.86 0.10 -5.34
CA PHE A 128 15.98 -0.19 -6.46
C PHE A 128 15.19 1.07 -6.86
N LEU A 129 14.56 1.76 -5.90
CA LEU A 129 13.86 3.03 -6.15
C LEU A 129 14.77 4.11 -6.76
N ALA A 130 16.08 4.08 -6.47
CA ALA A 130 17.04 5.00 -7.08
C ALA A 130 17.39 4.64 -8.54
N THR A 131 17.00 3.47 -9.05
CA THR A 131 17.21 3.06 -10.46
C THR A 131 16.03 3.40 -11.36
N LEU A 132 14.87 3.73 -10.77
CA LEU A 132 13.67 4.13 -11.49
C LEU A 132 13.88 5.52 -12.17
N GLU A 133 12.94 5.92 -13.02
CA GLU A 133 12.96 7.25 -13.60
C GLU A 133 12.88 8.30 -12.50
N VAL A 134 13.76 9.30 -12.54
CA VAL A 134 13.89 10.32 -11.51
C VAL A 134 13.16 11.58 -11.95
N LEU A 135 12.05 11.89 -11.30
CA LEU A 135 11.29 13.12 -11.56
C LEU A 135 11.88 14.32 -10.83
N ALA A 136 12.36 14.16 -9.59
CA ALA A 136 13.01 15.19 -8.84
C ALA A 136 14.51 14.89 -8.66
N PRO A 137 15.44 15.78 -9.11
CA PRO A 137 16.88 15.50 -9.13
C PRO A 137 17.51 15.17 -7.77
N ASP A 138 16.88 15.54 -6.67
CA ASP A 138 17.33 15.27 -5.31
C ASP A 138 16.81 13.92 -4.74
N TRP A 139 15.91 13.22 -5.45
CA TRP A 139 15.35 11.96 -5.01
C TRP A 139 16.41 10.87 -4.70
N PRO A 140 17.39 10.58 -5.59
CA PRO A 140 18.42 9.58 -5.30
C PRO A 140 19.30 9.98 -4.09
N VAL A 141 19.49 11.28 -3.86
CA VAL A 141 20.23 11.78 -2.69
C VAL A 141 19.48 11.52 -1.41
N LEU A 142 18.17 11.77 -1.39
CA LEU A 142 17.31 11.48 -0.23
C LEU A 142 17.28 9.99 0.09
N LEU A 143 17.14 9.12 -0.92
CA LEU A 143 17.18 7.66 -0.73
C LEU A 143 18.51 7.21 -0.12
N LYS A 144 19.61 7.72 -0.62
CA LYS A 144 20.95 7.41 -0.09
C LYS A 144 21.15 7.91 1.35
N GLN A 145 20.64 9.08 1.70
CA GLN A 145 20.68 9.60 3.06
C GLN A 145 19.80 8.74 4.00
N ALA A 146 18.63 8.31 3.53
CA ALA A 146 17.73 7.44 4.27
C ALA A 146 18.36 6.07 4.55
N GLU A 147 19.18 5.51 3.65
CA GLU A 147 19.85 4.21 3.86
C GLU A 147 20.65 4.18 5.17
N THR A 148 21.32 5.29 5.53
CA THR A 148 22.19 5.39 6.69
C THR A 148 21.61 6.18 7.87
N ALA A 149 20.43 6.80 7.69
CA ALA A 149 19.80 7.58 8.74
C ALA A 149 19.37 6.70 9.92
N ALA A 150 19.52 7.22 11.13
CA ALA A 150 18.95 6.59 12.31
C ALA A 150 17.41 6.56 12.18
N PRO A 151 16.75 5.53 12.72
CA PRO A 151 15.28 5.49 12.74
C PRO A 151 14.72 6.75 13.41
N GLY A 152 13.83 7.43 12.71
CA GLY A 152 13.03 8.50 13.28
C GLY A 152 11.83 7.94 14.05
N THR A 153 11.18 8.78 14.83
CA THR A 153 9.93 8.41 15.52
C THR A 153 8.78 9.09 14.80
N VAL A 154 8.01 8.31 14.07
CA VAL A 154 6.74 8.74 13.46
C VAL A 154 5.58 8.12 14.25
N PRO A 155 4.55 8.89 14.63
CA PRO A 155 3.37 8.32 15.29
C PRO A 155 2.73 7.23 14.42
N GLU A 156 2.43 6.07 15.03
CA GLU A 156 1.84 4.93 14.31
C GLU A 156 0.50 5.28 13.65
N GLU A 157 -0.28 6.15 14.27
CA GLU A 157 -1.58 6.57 13.73
C GLU A 157 -1.45 7.33 12.40
N LEU A 158 -0.34 8.04 12.18
CA LEU A 158 -0.07 8.71 10.92
C LEU A 158 0.39 7.71 9.85
N LEU A 159 1.23 6.74 10.22
CA LEU A 159 1.63 5.65 9.32
C LEU A 159 0.45 4.74 8.96
N GLU A 160 -0.48 4.47 9.92
CA GLU A 160 -1.74 3.77 9.66
C GLU A 160 -2.57 4.49 8.58
N ARG A 161 -2.72 5.82 8.70
CA ARG A 161 -3.47 6.60 7.71
C ARG A 161 -2.83 6.53 6.32
N ILE A 162 -1.50 6.52 6.27
CA ILE A 162 -0.76 6.33 5.01
C ILE A 162 -1.01 4.92 4.47
N ALA A 163 -0.95 3.87 5.30
CA ALA A 163 -1.25 2.50 4.90
C ALA A 163 -2.66 2.36 4.33
N VAL A 164 -3.65 2.92 5.03
CA VAL A 164 -5.06 2.91 4.59
C VAL A 164 -5.27 3.70 3.30
N TYR A 165 -4.56 4.83 3.12
CA TYR A 165 -4.60 5.61 1.88
C TYR A 165 -4.12 4.77 0.68
N PHE A 166 -2.95 4.12 0.78
CA PHE A 166 -2.41 3.29 -0.28
C PHE A 166 -3.28 2.04 -0.52
N ALA A 167 -3.72 1.37 0.55
CA ALA A 167 -4.58 0.20 0.44
C ALA A 167 -5.92 0.54 -0.25
N PHE A 168 -6.56 1.64 0.12
CA PHE A 168 -7.79 2.09 -0.53
C PHE A 168 -7.58 2.37 -2.01
N ARG A 169 -6.48 3.04 -2.34
CA ARG A 169 -6.19 3.45 -3.72
C ARG A 169 -5.81 2.29 -4.64
N TYR A 170 -5.10 1.28 -4.13
CA TYR A 170 -4.47 0.29 -4.99
C TYR A 170 -5.12 -1.09 -4.97
N LEU A 171 -5.64 -1.57 -3.83
CA LEU A 171 -6.08 -2.95 -3.73
C LEU A 171 -7.19 -3.32 -4.74
N LEU A 172 -8.15 -2.42 -4.96
CA LEU A 172 -9.27 -2.72 -5.85
C LEU A 172 -8.87 -2.75 -7.34
N LYS A 173 -7.70 -2.18 -7.70
CA LYS A 173 -7.17 -2.28 -9.06
C LYS A 173 -6.84 -3.71 -9.47
N ALA A 174 -6.72 -4.64 -8.52
CA ALA A 174 -6.60 -6.07 -8.80
C ALA A 174 -7.78 -6.64 -9.60
N VAL A 175 -8.90 -5.93 -9.69
CA VAL A 175 -10.01 -6.29 -10.58
C VAL A 175 -9.58 -6.34 -12.04
N ASN A 176 -8.59 -5.56 -12.44
CA ASN A 176 -8.16 -5.42 -13.83
C ASN A 176 -7.13 -6.48 -14.28
N ASP A 177 -6.34 -7.01 -13.35
CA ASP A 177 -5.17 -7.85 -13.68
C ASP A 177 -4.92 -9.00 -12.70
N GLY A 178 -5.72 -9.12 -11.63
CA GLY A 178 -5.58 -10.17 -10.62
C GLY A 178 -4.40 -10.00 -9.66
N ASP A 179 -3.58 -8.94 -9.80
CA ASP A 179 -2.41 -8.73 -8.94
C ASP A 179 -2.78 -8.03 -7.63
N LEU A 180 -3.33 -8.79 -6.68
CA LEU A 180 -3.63 -8.32 -5.33
C LEU A 180 -2.38 -8.25 -4.45
N LEU A 181 -1.52 -9.28 -4.55
CA LEU A 181 -0.34 -9.39 -3.69
C LEU A 181 0.66 -8.27 -3.97
N GLY A 182 1.01 -8.02 -5.23
CA GLY A 182 1.92 -6.92 -5.59
C GLY A 182 1.40 -5.56 -5.13
N ARG A 183 0.07 -5.34 -5.17
CA ARG A 183 -0.54 -4.12 -4.62
C ARG A 183 -0.48 -4.04 -3.10
N ALA A 184 -0.59 -5.16 -2.40
CA ALA A 184 -0.41 -5.20 -0.95
C ALA A 184 1.06 -4.94 -0.57
N GLU A 185 2.01 -5.50 -1.31
CA GLU A 185 3.45 -5.24 -1.16
C GLU A 185 3.78 -3.76 -1.41
N LEU A 186 3.20 -3.15 -2.45
CA LEU A 186 3.32 -1.71 -2.70
C LEU A 186 2.84 -0.88 -1.50
N CYS A 187 1.70 -1.23 -0.91
CA CYS A 187 1.18 -0.53 0.27
C CYS A 187 2.14 -0.62 1.46
N VAL A 188 2.67 -1.81 1.73
CA VAL A 188 3.64 -2.04 2.81
C VAL A 188 4.94 -1.30 2.53
N LEU A 189 5.49 -1.43 1.30
CA LEU A 189 6.71 -0.74 0.90
C LEU A 189 6.58 0.77 1.05
N ALA A 190 5.47 1.35 0.60
CA ALA A 190 5.21 2.79 0.72
C ALA A 190 5.30 3.26 2.17
N VAL A 191 4.63 2.56 3.10
CA VAL A 191 4.68 2.90 4.54
C VAL A 191 6.12 2.82 5.07
N LEU A 192 6.83 1.73 4.78
CA LEU A 192 8.18 1.49 5.28
C LEU A 192 9.18 2.52 4.72
N VAL A 193 9.11 2.82 3.44
CA VAL A 193 10.00 3.79 2.78
C VAL A 193 9.69 5.21 3.25
N ILE A 194 8.41 5.59 3.34
CA ILE A 194 8.00 6.91 3.83
C ILE A 194 8.43 7.12 5.28
N GLU A 195 8.25 6.11 6.15
CA GLU A 195 8.75 6.15 7.53
C GLU A 195 10.26 6.38 7.57
N LYS A 196 11.02 5.67 6.73
CA LYS A 196 12.47 5.79 6.65
C LYS A 196 12.91 7.15 6.13
N LEU A 197 12.27 7.66 5.06
CA LEU A 197 12.53 8.99 4.50
C LEU A 197 12.16 10.10 5.48
N ALA A 198 11.14 9.90 6.31
CA ALA A 198 10.72 10.89 7.30
C ALA A 198 11.84 11.23 8.30
N SER A 199 12.78 10.33 8.55
CA SER A 199 13.97 10.59 9.37
C SER A 199 14.96 11.60 8.74
N VAL A 200 14.86 11.82 7.44
CA VAL A 200 15.73 12.73 6.65
C VAL A 200 15.04 14.05 6.35
N CYS A 201 13.80 14.01 5.86
CA CYS A 201 13.12 15.21 5.35
C CYS A 201 11.79 15.53 6.05
N GLY A 202 11.40 14.74 7.07
CA GLY A 202 10.12 14.87 7.75
C GLY A 202 8.98 14.17 7.00
N LEU A 203 7.92 13.77 7.74
CA LEU A 203 6.88 12.88 7.22
C LEU A 203 6.10 13.46 6.03
N ALA A 204 5.72 14.74 6.10
CA ALA A 204 4.94 15.38 5.04
C ALA A 204 5.71 15.45 3.71
N GLU A 205 7.01 15.78 3.78
CA GLU A 205 7.86 15.80 2.59
C GLU A 205 8.17 14.38 2.09
N ALA A 206 8.41 13.42 2.97
CA ALA A 206 8.63 12.02 2.61
C ALA A 206 7.44 11.45 1.84
N LEU A 207 6.23 11.64 2.35
CA LEU A 207 4.99 11.23 1.69
C LEU A 207 4.82 11.92 0.33
N ARG A 208 5.04 13.24 0.28
CA ARG A 208 4.93 14.01 -0.96
C ARG A 208 5.92 13.51 -2.02
N ARG A 209 7.18 13.26 -1.63
CA ARG A 209 8.22 12.77 -2.54
C ARG A 209 7.89 11.39 -3.07
N PHE A 210 7.54 10.45 -2.20
CA PHE A 210 7.14 9.11 -2.63
C PHE A 210 5.97 9.16 -3.61
N SER A 211 4.94 9.96 -3.31
CA SER A 211 3.79 10.13 -4.20
C SER A 211 4.19 10.72 -5.57
N CYS A 212 5.07 11.74 -5.60
CA CYS A 212 5.55 12.31 -6.85
C CYS A 212 6.34 11.32 -7.70
N GLU A 213 7.25 10.56 -7.10
CA GLU A 213 8.18 9.69 -7.83
C GLU A 213 7.54 8.37 -8.26
N ILE A 214 6.53 7.86 -7.51
CA ILE A 214 5.93 6.54 -7.73
C ILE A 214 4.48 6.64 -8.21
N GLU A 215 3.61 7.43 -7.54
CA GLU A 215 2.19 7.45 -7.88
C GLU A 215 1.86 8.28 -9.13
N HIS A 216 2.73 9.22 -9.50
CA HIS A 216 2.56 10.10 -10.68
C HIS A 216 3.39 9.68 -11.88
N ASP A 217 4.06 8.54 -11.80
CA ASP A 217 4.80 7.95 -12.90
C ASP A 217 4.34 6.51 -13.09
N ASP A 218 3.50 6.30 -14.10
CA ASP A 218 2.92 4.97 -14.38
C ASP A 218 4.03 3.97 -14.74
N GLY A 219 5.13 4.40 -15.39
CA GLY A 219 6.27 3.55 -15.71
C GLY A 219 7.02 3.11 -14.46
N ASN A 220 7.28 4.01 -13.51
CA ASN A 220 7.90 3.68 -12.23
C ASN A 220 7.02 2.71 -11.42
N LEU A 221 5.72 2.93 -11.42
CA LEU A 221 4.77 2.06 -10.73
C LEU A 221 4.73 0.66 -11.35
N GLU A 222 4.68 0.56 -12.68
CA GLU A 222 4.69 -0.70 -13.41
C GLU A 222 5.97 -1.51 -13.14
N VAL A 223 7.14 -0.89 -13.31
CA VAL A 223 8.44 -1.52 -13.03
C VAL A 223 8.55 -1.98 -11.58
N LEU A 224 7.99 -1.23 -10.63
CA LEU A 224 7.99 -1.63 -9.22
C LEU A 224 7.07 -2.83 -8.96
N LEU A 225 5.86 -2.87 -9.55
CA LEU A 225 4.95 -4.00 -9.41
C LEU A 225 5.52 -5.28 -10.05
N GLU A 226 6.15 -5.18 -11.22
CA GLU A 226 6.85 -6.30 -11.85
C GLU A 226 7.97 -6.86 -10.96
N ALA A 227 8.74 -5.97 -10.30
CA ALA A 227 9.84 -6.38 -9.43
C ALA A 227 9.38 -7.19 -8.20
N PHE A 228 8.17 -6.99 -7.69
CA PHE A 228 7.63 -7.81 -6.60
C PHE A 228 7.47 -9.27 -7.00
N GLY A 229 7.06 -9.54 -8.25
CA GLY A 229 6.89 -10.90 -8.76
C GLY A 229 8.19 -11.60 -9.14
N GLU A 230 9.20 -10.86 -9.62
CA GLU A 230 10.42 -11.42 -10.22
C GLU A 230 11.65 -11.36 -9.31
N ASP A 231 11.70 -10.38 -8.41
CA ASP A 231 12.90 -10.11 -7.61
C ASP A 231 12.75 -10.66 -6.18
N GLY A 232 13.50 -11.73 -5.89
CA GLY A 232 13.51 -12.33 -4.56
C GLY A 232 13.97 -11.40 -3.41
N ALA A 233 14.53 -10.22 -3.71
CA ALA A 233 14.86 -9.22 -2.68
C ALA A 233 13.67 -8.35 -2.29
N LEU A 234 12.65 -8.27 -3.14
CA LEU A 234 11.34 -7.64 -2.87
C LEU A 234 10.23 -8.69 -2.70
N SER A 235 10.57 -9.94 -2.39
CA SER A 235 9.58 -11.00 -2.19
C SER A 235 8.78 -10.83 -0.88
N PRO A 236 7.57 -11.41 -0.80
CA PRO A 236 6.73 -11.36 0.42
C PRO A 236 7.47 -11.79 1.69
N GLU A 237 8.36 -12.79 1.59
CA GLU A 237 9.13 -13.29 2.73
C GLU A 237 10.07 -12.23 3.29
N ARG A 238 10.63 -11.37 2.43
CA ARG A 238 11.51 -10.27 2.87
C ARG A 238 10.73 -9.17 3.57
N PHE A 239 9.53 -8.86 3.09
CA PHE A 239 8.62 -7.96 3.80
C PHE A 239 8.22 -8.53 5.16
N LEU A 240 7.83 -9.81 5.22
CA LEU A 240 7.46 -10.47 6.47
C LEU A 240 8.61 -10.52 7.46
N ALA A 241 9.85 -10.77 7.00
CA ALA A 241 11.04 -10.73 7.84
C ALA A 241 11.33 -9.32 8.38
N GLU A 242 11.10 -8.27 7.60
CA GLU A 242 11.24 -6.89 8.05
C GLU A 242 10.18 -6.49 9.06
N LEU A 243 8.93 -6.92 8.85
CA LEU A 243 7.80 -6.61 9.72
C LEU A 243 7.82 -7.42 11.04
N GLY A 244 8.55 -8.53 11.09
CA GLY A 244 8.72 -9.36 12.28
C GLY A 244 9.79 -8.86 13.27
N ARG A 245 10.46 -7.75 12.96
CA ARG A 245 11.43 -7.08 13.84
C ARG A 245 10.73 -6.16 14.83
#